data_a00b5f86b4edaddeed6759b6488f87ed
#
_entry.id   a00b5f86b4edaddeed6759b6488f87ed
#
_cell.length_a   1.000
_cell.length_b   1.000
_cell.length_c   1.000
_cell.angle_alpha   90.00
_cell.angle_beta   90.00
_cell.angle_gamma   90.00
#
_symmetry.space_group_name_H-M   'P 1'
#
loop_
_entity.id
_entity.type
_entity.pdbx_description
1 polymer ?
#
loop_
_entity_poly.entity_id
_entity_poly.type
_entity_poly.pdbx_seq_one_letter_code
_entity_poly.pdbx_strand_id
1 'polypeptide(L)'
;MKTSLYHRLRSIGAIGLFSLLLLSLLPSCAKDTLDNKYRGENKIQLRLPDGSRSVLIAATSTSPIKVTVRLTSRRTDAVTLQLNLTGEAASSLTLSSKTLTIPAGQLEGEVVITPSAKAVTTQQQAKLSVTSTASGLMVEGDLTITISPFPVWTPTAAQQALIDGYRAKGIDLSTILGYHTVEGSVDWAGFTDPDYGTDIRSKATWRISGATMLVELSDRATADQPVLKFSYNALGLNDIYKKLWDGYTVDNLIYFYAEGTSSLEVMKAINWTQSSAETFNVVLDNVRVNASTGTLAFLGKRLSGMPATYPLREEESDSPIVVPFTYESSVWTRVMAKIAAEPTFKETVESGDGMELYSILSNTGIDEDRTAEIGATEGHYVKPEGKIDLKKGTLSFTFPFHGYNSDYYSVVKVTSQQRK
;
A
#
# COMPACT_ATOMS: atom_id res chain seq x y z
N MET A 1 -9.70 13.94 -78.80
CA MET A 1 -10.16 13.42 -77.50
C MET A 1 -10.06 11.87 -77.44
N LYS A 2 -9.04 11.23 -78.03
CA LYS A 2 -8.85 9.78 -78.02
C LYS A 2 -7.46 9.30 -77.55
N THR A 3 -6.61 10.19 -77.08
CA THR A 3 -5.23 9.84 -76.69
C THR A 3 -5.00 9.78 -75.15
N SER A 4 -6.03 10.14 -74.35
CA SER A 4 -5.90 10.18 -72.87
C SER A 4 -6.24 8.83 -72.20
N LEU A 5 -6.94 7.91 -72.88
CA LEU A 5 -7.41 6.64 -72.31
C LEU A 5 -6.33 5.54 -72.32
N TYR A 6 -5.39 5.60 -73.29
CA TYR A 6 -4.35 4.56 -73.40
C TYR A 6 -3.22 4.68 -72.40
N HIS A 7 -2.96 5.91 -71.88
CA HIS A 7 -1.93 6.09 -70.84
C HIS A 7 -2.41 5.68 -69.45
N ARG A 8 -3.73 5.74 -69.19
CA ARG A 8 -4.27 5.31 -67.88
C ARG A 8 -4.34 3.81 -67.71
N LEU A 9 -4.50 3.06 -68.78
CA LEU A 9 -4.56 1.57 -68.73
C LEU A 9 -3.18 0.92 -68.57
N ARG A 10 -2.09 1.57 -69.02
CA ARG A 10 -0.73 1.05 -68.83
C ARG A 10 -0.20 1.25 -67.41
N SER A 11 -0.62 2.33 -66.71
CA SER A 11 -0.19 2.57 -65.32
C SER A 11 -0.91 1.66 -64.33
N ILE A 12 -2.16 1.26 -64.57
CA ILE A 12 -2.91 0.36 -63.67
C ILE A 12 -2.37 -1.09 -63.78
N GLY A 13 -1.97 -1.53 -64.99
CA GLY A 13 -1.35 -2.84 -65.17
C GLY A 13 0.03 -2.99 -64.50
N ALA A 14 0.85 -1.93 -64.53
CA ALA A 14 2.17 -1.96 -63.89
C ALA A 14 2.10 -1.94 -62.37
N ILE A 15 1.15 -1.19 -61.84
CA ILE A 15 0.94 -1.13 -60.35
C ILE A 15 0.36 -2.42 -59.84
N GLY A 16 -0.57 -3.06 -60.56
CA GLY A 16 -1.17 -4.36 -60.24
C GLY A 16 -0.13 -5.48 -60.20
N LEU A 17 0.79 -5.51 -61.16
CA LEU A 17 1.83 -6.53 -61.22
C LEU A 17 2.90 -6.33 -60.14
N PHE A 18 3.20 -5.11 -59.78
CA PHE A 18 4.17 -4.80 -58.72
C PHE A 18 3.60 -5.11 -57.34
N SER A 19 2.29 -4.88 -57.13
CA SER A 19 1.60 -5.27 -55.90
C SER A 19 1.49 -6.77 -55.75
N LEU A 20 1.29 -7.52 -56.81
CA LEU A 20 1.26 -8.98 -56.76
C LEU A 20 2.65 -9.59 -56.49
N LEU A 21 3.73 -8.95 -56.98
CA LEU A 21 5.10 -9.38 -56.73
C LEU A 21 5.54 -9.04 -55.31
N LEU A 22 5.06 -7.95 -54.72
CA LEU A 22 5.34 -7.62 -53.29
C LEU A 22 4.59 -8.54 -52.32
N LEU A 23 3.41 -9.02 -52.67
CA LEU A 23 2.68 -9.99 -51.81
C LEU A 23 3.31 -11.41 -51.81
N SER A 24 4.09 -11.74 -52.83
CA SER A 24 4.82 -13.01 -52.89
C SER A 24 6.15 -12.99 -52.15
N LEU A 25 6.61 -11.79 -51.72
CA LEU A 25 7.81 -11.63 -50.92
C LEU A 25 7.56 -11.43 -49.41
N LEU A 26 6.29 -11.44 -49.02
CA LEU A 26 6.01 -11.58 -47.58
C LEU A 26 6.47 -13.01 -47.22
N PRO A 27 7.44 -13.17 -46.33
CA PRO A 27 7.70 -14.47 -45.78
C PRO A 27 6.36 -14.94 -45.21
N SER A 28 5.76 -15.94 -45.81
CA SER A 28 4.74 -16.73 -45.16
C SER A 28 5.33 -17.04 -43.80
N CYS A 29 4.85 -16.41 -42.74
CA CYS A 29 4.93 -16.98 -41.42
C CYS A 29 4.10 -18.28 -41.52
N ALA A 30 4.70 -19.30 -42.15
CA ALA A 30 4.37 -20.67 -41.82
C ALA A 30 4.40 -20.61 -40.27
N LYS A 31 3.25 -20.85 -39.63
CA LYS A 31 3.27 -21.39 -38.30
C LYS A 31 4.17 -22.61 -38.42
N ASP A 32 5.46 -22.38 -38.24
CA ASP A 32 6.31 -23.46 -37.80
C ASP A 32 5.58 -23.97 -36.57
N THR A 33 5.00 -25.14 -36.72
CA THR A 33 4.85 -26.07 -35.63
C THR A 33 6.31 -26.38 -35.23
N LEU A 34 7.00 -25.37 -34.74
CA LEU A 34 8.23 -25.52 -34.01
C LEU A 34 7.85 -26.53 -32.94
N ASP A 35 8.29 -27.75 -33.22
CA ASP A 35 8.36 -28.78 -32.20
C ASP A 35 8.98 -28.09 -30.99
N ASN A 36 8.14 -27.69 -30.02
CA ASN A 36 8.48 -26.87 -28.88
C ASN A 36 9.44 -27.60 -27.93
N LYS A 37 10.30 -28.42 -28.50
CA LYS A 37 11.39 -29.12 -27.81
C LYS A 37 12.57 -28.17 -27.75
N TYR A 38 12.64 -27.41 -26.65
CA TYR A 38 13.90 -26.79 -26.27
C TYR A 38 15.00 -27.86 -26.28
N ARG A 39 15.96 -27.71 -27.18
CA ARG A 39 17.08 -28.68 -27.36
C ARG A 39 18.32 -28.30 -26.56
N GLY A 40 18.25 -27.24 -25.77
CA GLY A 40 19.34 -26.81 -24.89
C GLY A 40 19.32 -27.56 -23.55
N GLU A 41 20.28 -27.22 -22.70
CA GLU A 41 20.32 -27.73 -21.33
C GLU A 41 19.07 -27.32 -20.56
N ASN A 42 18.44 -28.25 -19.84
CA ASN A 42 17.28 -27.92 -19.04
C ASN A 42 17.75 -27.13 -17.80
N LYS A 43 17.26 -25.90 -17.68
CA LYS A 43 17.65 -24.99 -16.61
C LYS A 43 16.53 -24.75 -15.64
N ILE A 44 16.90 -24.52 -14.39
CA ILE A 44 16.02 -24.01 -13.34
C ILE A 44 16.25 -22.52 -13.27
N GLN A 45 15.18 -21.73 -13.39
CA GLN A 45 15.18 -20.29 -13.35
C GLN A 45 14.34 -19.81 -12.16
N LEU A 46 14.88 -18.85 -11.40
CA LEU A 46 14.15 -18.09 -10.40
C LEU A 46 13.74 -16.75 -11.00
N ARG A 47 12.45 -16.42 -10.98
CA ARG A 47 11.92 -15.19 -11.56
C ARG A 47 10.89 -14.54 -10.64
N LEU A 48 10.90 -13.23 -10.59
CA LEU A 48 9.82 -12.42 -10.06
C LEU A 48 8.70 -12.26 -11.10
N PRO A 49 7.51 -11.77 -10.73
CA PRO A 49 6.39 -11.59 -11.67
C PRO A 49 6.73 -10.72 -12.90
N ASP A 50 7.64 -9.76 -12.75
CA ASP A 50 8.15 -8.91 -13.84
C ASP A 50 9.27 -9.58 -14.67
N GLY A 51 9.62 -10.82 -14.37
CA GLY A 51 10.70 -11.56 -15.03
C GLY A 51 12.10 -11.27 -14.50
N SER A 52 12.26 -10.31 -13.59
CA SER A 52 13.55 -9.98 -12.99
C SER A 52 14.05 -11.05 -12.00
N ARG A 53 15.32 -10.94 -11.60
CA ARG A 53 15.97 -11.79 -10.57
C ARG A 53 16.48 -10.98 -9.39
N SER A 54 16.04 -9.75 -9.27
CA SER A 54 16.41 -8.90 -8.13
C SER A 54 15.24 -8.04 -7.73
N VAL A 55 15.06 -7.87 -6.43
CA VAL A 55 14.08 -6.96 -5.86
C VAL A 55 14.70 -6.13 -4.76
N LEU A 56 14.34 -4.85 -4.72
CA LEU A 56 14.64 -3.93 -3.63
C LEU A 56 13.38 -3.73 -2.81
N ILE A 57 13.46 -3.99 -1.51
CA ILE A 57 12.37 -3.76 -0.57
C ILE A 57 12.82 -2.85 0.58
N ALA A 58 11.90 -2.10 1.14
CA ALA A 58 12.17 -1.37 2.37
C ALA A 58 12.23 -2.34 3.57
N ALA A 59 13.02 -2.00 4.57
CA ALA A 59 13.14 -2.79 5.81
C ALA A 59 11.81 -2.92 6.59
N THR A 60 10.86 -2.01 6.31
CA THR A 60 9.49 -2.04 6.85
C THR A 60 8.52 -2.91 6.08
N SER A 61 8.91 -3.38 4.88
CA SER A 61 8.01 -4.16 4.04
C SER A 61 7.67 -5.49 4.68
N THR A 62 6.39 -5.80 4.72
CA THR A 62 5.85 -7.13 5.07
C THR A 62 5.16 -7.78 3.87
N SER A 63 5.14 -7.08 2.73
CA SER A 63 4.47 -7.57 1.52
C SER A 63 5.12 -8.84 1.00
N PRO A 64 4.35 -9.92 0.80
CA PRO A 64 4.89 -11.18 0.27
C PRO A 64 5.47 -11.02 -1.13
N ILE A 65 6.63 -11.62 -1.36
CA ILE A 65 7.33 -11.67 -2.64
C ILE A 65 7.05 -13.04 -3.27
N LYS A 66 6.32 -13.06 -4.37
CA LYS A 66 6.09 -14.28 -5.14
C LYS A 66 7.28 -14.56 -6.05
N VAL A 67 7.78 -15.77 -6.02
CA VAL A 67 8.88 -16.22 -6.87
C VAL A 67 8.42 -17.43 -7.67
N THR A 68 8.46 -17.31 -8.98
CA THR A 68 8.24 -18.42 -9.89
C THR A 68 9.56 -19.19 -10.07
N VAL A 69 9.53 -20.48 -9.82
CA VAL A 69 10.60 -21.41 -10.14
C VAL A 69 10.24 -22.16 -11.40
N ARG A 70 10.99 -21.95 -12.48
CA ARG A 70 10.64 -22.44 -13.82
C ARG A 70 11.72 -23.35 -14.38
N LEU A 71 11.29 -24.45 -15.00
CA LEU A 71 12.11 -25.30 -15.86
C LEU A 71 12.05 -24.81 -17.31
N THR A 72 13.16 -24.86 -18.03
CA THR A 72 13.17 -24.47 -19.46
C THR A 72 12.54 -25.54 -20.37
N SER A 73 12.43 -26.79 -19.90
CA SER A 73 11.67 -27.83 -20.59
C SER A 73 10.93 -28.73 -19.61
N ARG A 74 9.80 -29.31 -20.07
CA ARG A 74 9.01 -30.26 -19.27
C ARG A 74 9.77 -31.56 -19.04
N ARG A 75 9.57 -32.14 -17.87
CA ARG A 75 10.10 -33.46 -17.54
C ARG A 75 9.00 -34.50 -17.41
N THR A 76 9.36 -35.72 -17.63
CA THR A 76 8.45 -36.88 -17.46
C THR A 76 8.32 -37.31 -16.01
N ASP A 77 9.26 -36.91 -15.17
CA ASP A 77 9.35 -37.14 -13.74
C ASP A 77 9.16 -35.84 -12.95
N ALA A 78 8.65 -35.94 -11.76
CA ALA A 78 8.55 -34.80 -10.85
C ALA A 78 9.94 -34.33 -10.40
N VAL A 79 10.13 -33.01 -10.26
CA VAL A 79 11.41 -32.42 -9.84
C VAL A 79 11.25 -31.83 -8.45
N THR A 80 11.97 -32.38 -7.49
CA THR A 80 12.05 -31.83 -6.13
C THR A 80 13.27 -30.95 -5.99
N LEU A 81 13.05 -29.73 -5.53
CA LEU A 81 14.02 -28.67 -5.38
C LEU A 81 14.16 -28.29 -3.91
N GLN A 82 15.39 -28.04 -3.48
CA GLN A 82 15.68 -27.46 -2.17
C GLN A 82 15.93 -25.96 -2.34
N LEU A 83 15.26 -25.15 -1.54
CA LEU A 83 15.35 -23.70 -1.54
C LEU A 83 16.08 -23.23 -0.29
N ASN A 84 17.02 -22.33 -0.45
CA ASN A 84 17.80 -21.82 0.66
C ASN A 84 17.96 -20.30 0.57
N LEU A 85 17.73 -19.62 1.69
CA LEU A 85 18.01 -18.18 1.85
C LEU A 85 19.32 -18.02 2.60
N THR A 86 20.24 -17.27 2.00
CA THR A 86 21.56 -16.95 2.57
C THR A 86 21.81 -15.45 2.53
N GLY A 87 22.79 -14.98 3.27
CA GLY A 87 23.19 -13.57 3.35
C GLY A 87 22.67 -12.87 4.60
N GLU A 88 23.08 -11.63 4.79
CA GLU A 88 22.80 -10.84 6.00
C GLU A 88 21.31 -10.62 6.25
N ALA A 89 20.53 -10.41 5.16
CA ALA A 89 19.09 -10.21 5.24
C ALA A 89 18.29 -11.51 5.40
N ALA A 90 18.91 -12.70 5.34
CA ALA A 90 18.19 -13.98 5.38
C ALA A 90 17.34 -14.15 6.65
N SER A 91 17.80 -13.64 7.80
CA SER A 91 17.09 -13.71 9.07
C SER A 91 15.83 -12.83 9.13
N SER A 92 15.66 -11.92 8.16
CA SER A 92 14.50 -11.03 8.03
C SER A 92 13.51 -11.53 6.98
N LEU A 93 13.72 -12.71 6.43
CA LEU A 93 12.90 -13.29 5.36
C LEU A 93 12.48 -14.72 5.74
N THR A 94 11.24 -15.05 5.45
CA THR A 94 10.70 -16.39 5.69
C THR A 94 10.21 -16.99 4.38
N LEU A 95 10.69 -18.20 4.06
CA LEU A 95 10.16 -18.98 2.93
C LEU A 95 8.86 -19.69 3.31
N SER A 96 7.88 -19.71 2.43
CA SER A 96 6.67 -20.51 2.60
C SER A 96 6.96 -22.01 2.65
N SER A 97 8.04 -22.44 1.97
CA SER A 97 8.57 -23.82 2.03
C SER A 97 10.05 -23.83 1.67
N LYS A 98 10.81 -24.69 2.31
CA LYS A 98 12.21 -24.98 1.95
C LYS A 98 12.33 -26.02 0.84
N THR A 99 11.24 -26.68 0.48
CA THR A 99 11.18 -27.69 -0.58
C THR A 99 10.05 -27.37 -1.53
N LEU A 100 10.31 -27.39 -2.83
CA LEU A 100 9.33 -27.20 -3.89
C LEU A 100 9.36 -28.40 -4.82
N THR A 101 8.21 -28.99 -5.10
CA THR A 101 8.09 -30.06 -6.09
C THR A 101 7.32 -29.53 -7.31
N ILE A 102 7.97 -29.58 -8.48
CA ILE A 102 7.34 -29.33 -9.77
C ILE A 102 6.86 -30.68 -10.30
N PRO A 103 5.54 -30.89 -10.45
CA PRO A 103 4.99 -32.17 -10.90
C PRO A 103 5.46 -32.56 -12.32
N ALA A 104 5.43 -33.84 -12.62
CA ALA A 104 5.69 -34.36 -13.97
C ALA A 104 4.79 -33.63 -15.00
N GLY A 105 5.37 -33.23 -16.11
CA GLY A 105 4.68 -32.51 -17.17
C GLY A 105 4.42 -31.02 -16.90
N GLN A 106 4.73 -30.50 -15.72
CA GLN A 106 4.64 -29.06 -15.41
C GLN A 106 5.97 -28.36 -15.63
N LEU A 107 5.90 -27.05 -15.88
CA LEU A 107 7.10 -26.21 -16.08
C LEU A 107 7.43 -25.36 -14.88
N GLU A 108 6.46 -25.10 -14.00
CA GLU A 108 6.59 -24.05 -12.99
C GLU A 108 6.05 -24.50 -11.64
N GLY A 109 6.61 -23.93 -10.59
CA GLY A 109 6.09 -23.93 -9.23
C GLY A 109 6.29 -22.55 -8.62
N GLU A 110 5.58 -22.24 -7.56
CA GLU A 110 5.65 -20.96 -6.86
C GLU A 110 6.17 -21.14 -5.42
N VAL A 111 6.99 -20.23 -4.96
CA VAL A 111 7.36 -20.08 -3.56
C VAL A 111 7.14 -18.62 -3.16
N VAL A 112 6.71 -18.41 -1.92
CA VAL A 112 6.48 -17.07 -1.37
C VAL A 112 7.56 -16.78 -0.33
N ILE A 113 8.15 -15.60 -0.42
CA ILE A 113 9.08 -15.06 0.59
C ILE A 113 8.34 -13.95 1.33
N THR A 114 8.19 -14.10 2.63
CA THR A 114 7.54 -13.09 3.48
C THR A 114 8.62 -12.33 4.26
N PRO A 115 8.79 -11.02 4.01
CA PRO A 115 9.66 -10.18 4.82
C PRO A 115 9.05 -9.99 6.21
N SER A 116 9.91 -9.96 7.23
CA SER A 116 9.55 -9.46 8.56
C SER A 116 10.04 -8.02 8.68
N ALA A 117 9.18 -7.11 9.11
CA ALA A 117 9.59 -5.73 9.39
C ALA A 117 10.67 -5.73 10.47
N LYS A 118 11.91 -5.50 10.05
CA LYS A 118 13.07 -5.43 10.95
C LYS A 118 13.92 -4.25 10.55
N ALA A 119 14.12 -3.32 11.48
CA ALA A 119 15.00 -2.19 11.24
C ALA A 119 16.41 -2.68 10.89
N VAL A 120 16.95 -2.18 9.80
CA VAL A 120 18.35 -2.34 9.41
C VAL A 120 18.97 -0.95 9.31
N THR A 121 20.21 -0.82 9.73
CA THR A 121 20.95 0.44 9.68
C THR A 121 21.74 0.62 8.39
N THR A 122 21.96 -0.47 7.67
CA THR A 122 22.68 -0.53 6.39
C THR A 122 21.92 -1.40 5.41
N GLN A 123 22.17 -1.20 4.13
CA GLN A 123 21.62 -2.05 3.11
C GLN A 123 22.12 -3.48 3.28
N GLN A 124 21.20 -4.44 3.35
CA GLN A 124 21.51 -5.86 3.52
C GLN A 124 21.00 -6.66 2.32
N GLN A 125 21.65 -7.75 2.01
CA GLN A 125 21.27 -8.62 0.92
C GLN A 125 20.99 -10.04 1.38
N ALA A 126 19.99 -10.66 0.77
CA ALA A 126 19.77 -12.09 0.81
C ALA A 126 19.74 -12.65 -0.62
N LYS A 127 20.14 -13.91 -0.74
CA LYS A 127 20.05 -14.66 -1.98
C LYS A 127 19.17 -15.87 -1.76
N LEU A 128 18.17 -16.03 -2.62
CA LEU A 128 17.44 -17.28 -2.75
C LEU A 128 18.18 -18.13 -3.78
N SER A 129 18.72 -19.24 -3.34
CA SER A 129 19.34 -20.26 -4.18
C SER A 129 18.44 -21.50 -4.26
N VAL A 130 18.60 -22.26 -5.33
CA VAL A 130 17.92 -23.54 -5.52
C VAL A 130 18.93 -24.62 -5.83
N THR A 131 18.73 -25.81 -5.27
CA THR A 131 19.50 -27.00 -5.62
C THR A 131 18.56 -28.14 -5.99
N SER A 132 19.01 -29.01 -6.88
CA SER A 132 18.28 -30.19 -7.32
C SER A 132 19.19 -31.42 -7.31
N THR A 133 18.65 -32.56 -6.92
CA THR A 133 19.32 -33.84 -7.05
C THR A 133 18.98 -34.53 -8.39
N ALA A 134 18.05 -33.97 -9.15
CA ALA A 134 17.69 -34.53 -10.46
C ALA A 134 18.79 -34.30 -11.49
N SER A 135 19.20 -35.37 -12.17
CA SER A 135 20.24 -35.31 -13.20
C SER A 135 19.81 -34.44 -14.39
N GLY A 136 20.79 -33.79 -15.02
CA GLY A 136 20.58 -33.00 -16.24
C GLY A 136 19.83 -31.69 -16.04
N LEU A 137 19.81 -31.15 -14.80
CA LEU A 137 19.29 -29.82 -14.50
C LEU A 137 20.44 -28.91 -14.06
N MET A 138 20.49 -27.73 -14.66
CA MET A 138 21.40 -26.65 -14.28
C MET A 138 20.64 -25.51 -13.64
N VAL A 139 21.21 -24.85 -12.64
CA VAL A 139 20.63 -23.64 -12.03
C VAL A 139 21.18 -22.43 -12.77
N GLU A 140 20.28 -21.57 -13.26
CA GLU A 140 20.67 -20.36 -14.00
C GLU A 140 21.19 -19.22 -13.11
N GLY A 141 21.13 -19.36 -11.82
CA GLY A 141 21.63 -18.39 -10.84
C GLY A 141 20.60 -18.09 -9.76
N ASP A 142 21.01 -17.29 -8.79
CA ASP A 142 20.24 -16.95 -7.61
C ASP A 142 19.31 -15.77 -7.89
N LEU A 143 18.26 -15.62 -7.04
CA LEU A 143 17.45 -14.42 -6.96
C LEU A 143 17.97 -13.58 -5.78
N THR A 144 18.21 -12.29 -6.01
CA THR A 144 18.73 -11.36 -4.99
C THR A 144 17.62 -10.52 -4.42
N ILE A 145 17.52 -10.47 -3.10
CA ILE A 145 16.62 -9.58 -2.36
C ILE A 145 17.50 -8.58 -1.62
N THR A 146 17.33 -7.32 -1.91
CA THR A 146 18.02 -6.24 -1.21
C THR A 146 17.05 -5.56 -0.26
N ILE A 147 17.38 -5.55 1.03
CA ILE A 147 16.65 -4.81 2.05
C ILE A 147 17.36 -3.48 2.25
N SER A 148 16.67 -2.40 1.91
CA SER A 148 17.17 -1.04 2.13
C SER A 148 16.86 -0.60 3.56
N PRO A 149 17.78 0.08 4.25
CA PRO A 149 17.48 0.72 5.50
C PRO A 149 16.32 1.70 5.29
N PHE A 150 15.59 2.00 6.37
CA PHE A 150 14.61 3.09 6.28
C PHE A 150 15.31 4.31 5.71
N PRO A 151 14.68 5.04 4.79
CA PRO A 151 15.20 6.34 4.45
C PRO A 151 15.32 7.13 5.75
N VAL A 152 16.51 7.56 6.11
CA VAL A 152 16.71 8.44 7.25
C VAL A 152 15.94 9.71 6.94
N TRP A 153 14.96 10.05 7.79
CA TRP A 153 14.29 11.32 7.63
C TRP A 153 15.32 12.45 7.74
N THR A 154 15.37 13.26 6.70
CA THR A 154 16.27 14.39 6.65
C THR A 154 15.42 15.65 6.54
N PRO A 155 15.50 16.56 7.52
CA PRO A 155 14.76 17.81 7.45
C PRO A 155 15.22 18.64 6.24
N THR A 156 14.29 19.37 5.66
CA THR A 156 14.64 20.45 4.72
C THR A 156 15.46 21.53 5.43
N ALA A 157 16.15 22.39 4.67
CA ALA A 157 16.91 23.49 5.28
C ALA A 157 16.02 24.41 6.15
N ALA A 158 14.77 24.65 5.73
CA ALA A 158 13.80 25.44 6.49
C ALA A 158 13.39 24.72 7.80
N GLN A 159 13.10 23.44 7.73
CA GLN A 159 12.77 22.62 8.91
C GLN A 159 13.97 22.55 9.87
N GLN A 160 15.20 22.40 9.34
CA GLN A 160 16.41 22.38 10.19
C GLN A 160 16.59 23.71 10.93
N ALA A 161 16.36 24.85 10.28
CA ALA A 161 16.43 26.16 10.93
C ALA A 161 15.41 26.29 12.07
N LEU A 162 14.20 25.77 11.90
CA LEU A 162 13.19 25.72 12.97
C LEU A 162 13.64 24.81 14.12
N ILE A 163 14.16 23.62 13.83
CA ILE A 163 14.66 22.66 14.83
C ILE A 163 15.78 23.29 15.67
N ASP A 164 16.72 23.98 15.02
CA ASP A 164 17.82 24.67 15.72
C ASP A 164 17.29 25.82 16.55
N GLY A 165 16.29 26.56 16.06
CA GLY A 165 15.61 27.61 16.81
C GLY A 165 14.88 27.07 18.06
N TYR A 166 14.21 25.93 17.97
CA TYR A 166 13.59 25.28 19.12
C TYR A 166 14.63 24.80 20.14
N ARG A 167 15.72 24.20 19.66
CA ARG A 167 16.83 23.78 20.54
C ARG A 167 17.43 24.95 21.31
N ALA A 168 17.61 26.12 20.68
CA ALA A 168 18.07 27.34 21.34
C ALA A 168 17.11 27.83 22.43
N LYS A 169 15.80 27.49 22.31
CA LYS A 169 14.75 27.75 23.32
C LYS A 169 14.63 26.62 24.36
N GLY A 170 15.50 25.62 24.33
CA GLY A 170 15.49 24.48 25.26
C GLY A 170 14.52 23.32 24.84
N ILE A 171 13.99 23.35 23.64
CA ILE A 171 13.10 22.30 23.12
C ILE A 171 13.91 21.44 22.15
N ASP A 172 14.41 20.31 22.62
CA ASP A 172 15.17 19.38 21.77
C ASP A 172 14.25 18.30 21.17
N LEU A 173 13.92 18.47 19.88
CA LEU A 173 13.11 17.52 19.14
C LEU A 173 13.93 16.35 18.55
N SER A 174 15.25 16.32 18.69
CA SER A 174 16.09 15.27 18.10
C SER A 174 15.78 13.87 18.63
N THR A 175 15.19 13.78 19.82
CA THR A 175 14.77 12.53 20.46
C THR A 175 13.40 12.03 19.99
N ILE A 176 12.70 12.84 19.21
CA ILE A 176 11.34 12.53 18.74
C ILE A 176 11.29 12.42 17.22
N LEU A 177 12.03 13.27 16.50
CA LEU A 177 12.00 13.25 15.03
C LEU A 177 12.69 11.98 14.49
N GLY A 178 12.06 11.34 13.51
CA GLY A 178 12.53 10.11 12.91
C GLY A 178 11.57 8.93 13.10
N TYR A 179 12.07 7.73 12.92
CA TYR A 179 11.23 6.53 13.01
C TYR A 179 10.98 6.10 14.45
N HIS A 180 9.74 5.70 14.69
CA HIS A 180 9.28 5.16 15.96
C HIS A 180 8.77 3.74 15.82
N THR A 181 8.94 2.94 16.86
CA THR A 181 8.16 1.72 17.08
C THR A 181 6.90 2.08 17.82
N VAL A 182 5.76 1.61 17.35
CA VAL A 182 4.44 1.86 17.94
C VAL A 182 3.90 0.57 18.53
N GLU A 183 3.42 0.67 19.76
CA GLU A 183 2.74 -0.39 20.51
C GLU A 183 1.41 0.13 21.07
N GLY A 184 0.39 -0.72 21.09
CA GLY A 184 -0.89 -0.31 21.64
C GLY A 184 -2.06 -1.21 21.25
N SER A 185 -3.24 -0.63 21.28
CA SER A 185 -4.48 -1.32 20.90
C SER A 185 -5.57 -0.36 20.47
N VAL A 186 -6.52 -0.91 19.73
CA VAL A 186 -7.84 -0.35 19.51
C VAL A 186 -8.84 -1.23 20.23
N ASP A 187 -9.48 -0.72 21.27
CA ASP A 187 -10.59 -1.35 21.93
C ASP A 187 -11.84 -1.10 21.08
N TRP A 188 -12.08 -2.00 20.14
CA TRP A 188 -13.10 -1.88 19.10
C TRP A 188 -14.49 -2.15 19.67
N ALA A 189 -15.41 -1.22 19.47
CA ALA A 189 -16.76 -1.29 20.03
C ALA A 189 -17.72 -2.20 19.24
N GLY A 190 -17.40 -2.51 17.99
CA GLY A 190 -18.25 -3.28 17.10
C GLY A 190 -19.32 -2.44 16.38
N PHE A 191 -20.14 -3.11 15.58
CA PHE A 191 -21.32 -2.56 14.90
C PHE A 191 -22.55 -3.38 15.20
N THR A 192 -23.70 -2.73 15.25
CA THR A 192 -25.00 -3.41 15.38
C THR A 192 -25.57 -3.85 14.05
N ASP A 193 -25.16 -3.20 12.95
CA ASP A 193 -25.64 -3.49 11.60
C ASP A 193 -25.17 -4.89 11.13
N PRO A 194 -26.10 -5.80 10.81
CA PRO A 194 -25.78 -7.15 10.37
C PRO A 194 -25.14 -7.23 8.98
N ASP A 195 -25.21 -6.16 8.18
CA ASP A 195 -24.72 -6.14 6.80
C ASP A 195 -23.21 -5.97 6.72
N TYR A 196 -22.55 -5.57 7.81
CA TYR A 196 -21.10 -5.45 7.87
C TYR A 196 -20.42 -6.80 8.14
N GLY A 197 -19.16 -6.91 7.71
CA GLY A 197 -18.35 -8.10 7.91
C GLY A 197 -18.22 -8.53 9.37
N THR A 198 -18.21 -9.83 9.61
CA THR A 198 -18.20 -10.42 10.95
C THR A 198 -17.04 -9.94 11.81
N ASP A 199 -15.90 -9.65 11.18
CA ASP A 199 -14.65 -9.24 11.83
C ASP A 199 -14.75 -7.85 12.49
N ILE A 200 -15.62 -6.97 11.99
CA ILE A 200 -15.81 -5.62 12.53
C ILE A 200 -17.10 -5.48 13.34
N ARG A 201 -18.06 -6.40 13.24
CA ARG A 201 -19.31 -6.36 14.01
C ARG A 201 -19.11 -6.64 15.50
N SER A 202 -18.19 -7.52 15.83
CA SER A 202 -18.00 -7.95 17.20
C SER A 202 -17.06 -7.01 17.96
N LYS A 203 -17.36 -6.77 19.25
CA LYS A 203 -16.41 -6.10 20.15
C LYS A 203 -15.11 -6.91 20.22
N ALA A 204 -13.99 -6.21 20.10
CA ALA A 204 -12.67 -6.85 20.09
C ALA A 204 -11.59 -5.87 20.56
N THR A 205 -10.47 -6.39 21.02
CA THR A 205 -9.25 -5.60 21.20
C THR A 205 -8.29 -5.93 20.08
N TRP A 206 -8.07 -4.99 19.17
CA TRP A 206 -7.10 -5.13 18.09
C TRP A 206 -5.75 -4.60 18.55
N ARG A 207 -4.76 -5.46 18.55
CA ARG A 207 -3.40 -5.10 18.99
C ARG A 207 -2.62 -4.43 17.87
N ILE A 208 -1.84 -3.40 18.26
CA ILE A 208 -0.81 -2.77 17.44
C ILE A 208 0.52 -3.15 18.08
N SER A 209 1.34 -3.92 17.37
CA SER A 209 2.61 -4.40 17.92
C SER A 209 3.75 -4.26 16.91
N GLY A 210 4.80 -3.58 17.31
CA GLY A 210 6.00 -3.38 16.50
C GLY A 210 5.78 -2.54 15.23
N ALA A 211 4.64 -1.84 15.13
CA ALA A 211 4.35 -1.00 13.97
C ALA A 211 5.39 0.13 13.84
N THR A 212 5.67 0.53 12.61
CA THR A 212 6.61 1.61 12.35
C THR A 212 5.87 2.86 11.93
N MET A 213 6.22 3.99 12.53
CA MET A 213 5.72 5.32 12.22
C MET A 213 6.88 6.27 12.01
N LEU A 214 6.75 7.21 11.07
CA LEU A 214 7.69 8.32 10.92
C LEU A 214 7.13 9.57 11.58
N VAL A 215 7.91 10.19 12.45
CA VAL A 215 7.62 11.48 13.08
C VAL A 215 8.47 12.55 12.42
N GLU A 216 7.82 13.51 11.80
CA GLU A 216 8.43 14.60 11.04
C GLU A 216 8.04 15.94 11.65
N LEU A 217 8.84 16.99 11.35
CA LEU A 217 8.37 18.34 11.56
C LEU A 217 7.37 18.70 10.46
N SER A 218 6.15 19.09 10.85
CA SER A 218 5.11 19.51 9.90
C SER A 218 5.50 20.82 9.21
N ASP A 219 5.06 21.01 7.99
CA ASP A 219 5.17 22.29 7.26
C ASP A 219 4.33 23.41 7.91
N ARG A 220 3.43 23.04 8.85
CA ARG A 220 2.66 23.99 9.68
C ARG A 220 3.43 24.50 10.91
N ALA A 221 4.65 23.99 11.16
CA ALA A 221 5.48 24.45 12.25
C ALA A 221 5.96 25.89 12.01
N THR A 222 5.98 26.68 13.08
CA THR A 222 6.45 28.07 13.08
C THR A 222 7.58 28.27 14.08
N ALA A 223 8.26 29.40 14.04
CA ALA A 223 9.34 29.67 14.97
C ALA A 223 8.95 29.57 16.46
N ASP A 224 7.65 29.75 16.77
CA ASP A 224 7.15 29.75 18.16
C ASP A 224 6.35 28.50 18.51
N GLN A 225 5.92 27.71 17.51
CA GLN A 225 5.08 26.56 17.73
C GLN A 225 5.64 25.35 16.98
N PRO A 226 6.25 24.38 17.69
CA PRO A 226 6.58 23.10 17.09
C PRO A 226 5.29 22.34 16.75
N VAL A 227 5.20 21.85 15.51
CA VAL A 227 4.10 21.02 15.02
C VAL A 227 4.68 19.77 14.39
N LEU A 228 4.18 18.62 14.80
CA LEU A 228 4.61 17.31 14.27
C LEU A 228 3.60 16.81 13.24
N LYS A 229 4.12 16.02 12.32
CA LYS A 229 3.37 15.21 11.38
C LYS A 229 3.78 13.75 11.57
N PHE A 230 2.81 12.88 11.67
CA PHE A 230 3.02 11.43 11.69
C PHE A 230 2.63 10.89 10.33
N SER A 231 3.59 10.29 9.68
CA SER A 231 3.42 9.67 8.37
C SER A 231 3.88 8.22 8.42
N TYR A 232 3.76 7.53 7.31
CA TYR A 232 4.22 6.16 7.21
C TYR A 232 3.61 5.27 8.30
N ASN A 233 2.28 5.11 8.30
CA ASN A 233 1.54 4.37 9.32
C ASN A 233 1.38 5.14 10.66
N ALA A 234 0.77 6.31 10.60
CA ALA A 234 0.51 7.11 11.79
C ALA A 234 -0.17 6.27 12.88
N LEU A 235 0.42 6.29 14.08
CA LEU A 235 -0.03 5.58 15.27
C LEU A 235 -0.22 4.05 15.08
N GLY A 236 0.35 3.45 14.01
CA GLY A 236 0.21 2.04 13.71
C GLY A 236 -1.15 1.63 13.12
N LEU A 237 -1.89 2.57 12.55
CA LEU A 237 -3.30 2.37 12.17
C LEU A 237 -3.53 1.78 10.76
N ASN A 238 -2.50 1.56 9.94
CA ASN A 238 -2.68 1.04 8.58
C ASN A 238 -3.45 -0.29 8.54
N ASP A 239 -3.09 -1.24 9.42
CA ASP A 239 -3.76 -2.54 9.46
C ASP A 239 -5.19 -2.42 10.01
N ILE A 240 -5.45 -1.44 10.87
CA ILE A 240 -6.79 -1.14 11.37
C ILE A 240 -7.66 -0.60 10.23
N TYR A 241 -7.13 0.34 9.43
CA TYR A 241 -7.81 0.88 8.26
C TYR A 241 -8.09 -0.21 7.22
N LYS A 242 -7.12 -1.09 6.99
CA LYS A 242 -7.32 -2.23 6.11
C LYS A 242 -8.43 -3.14 6.61
N LYS A 243 -8.43 -3.45 7.91
CA LYS A 243 -9.47 -4.30 8.53
C LYS A 243 -10.86 -3.67 8.43
N LEU A 244 -10.96 -2.36 8.64
CA LEU A 244 -12.21 -1.62 8.45
C LEU A 244 -12.63 -1.64 6.99
N TRP A 245 -11.72 -1.37 6.07
CA TRP A 245 -11.99 -1.44 4.65
C TRP A 245 -12.52 -2.83 4.24
N ASP A 246 -11.85 -3.89 4.63
CA ASP A 246 -12.28 -5.26 4.32
C ASP A 246 -13.69 -5.52 4.87
N GLY A 247 -13.96 -5.13 6.12
CA GLY A 247 -15.27 -5.30 6.73
C GLY A 247 -16.39 -4.47 6.10
N TYR A 248 -16.07 -3.29 5.60
CA TYR A 248 -17.05 -2.43 4.91
C TYR A 248 -17.29 -2.83 3.46
N THR A 249 -16.32 -3.41 2.78
CA THR A 249 -16.38 -3.65 1.33
C THR A 249 -16.35 -5.13 0.97
N VAL A 250 -15.30 -5.87 1.36
CA VAL A 250 -15.10 -7.27 0.97
C VAL A 250 -16.19 -8.16 1.53
N ASP A 251 -16.55 -7.92 2.78
CA ASP A 251 -17.55 -8.71 3.52
C ASP A 251 -18.96 -8.12 3.42
N ASN A 252 -19.11 -6.89 2.96
CA ASN A 252 -20.41 -6.25 2.73
C ASN A 252 -20.77 -6.23 1.25
N LEU A 253 -21.25 -7.36 0.76
CA LEU A 253 -21.62 -7.56 -0.64
C LEU A 253 -22.88 -6.77 -1.07
N ILE A 254 -23.68 -6.34 -0.12
CA ILE A 254 -25.00 -5.74 -0.42
C ILE A 254 -24.85 -4.27 -0.77
N TYR A 255 -24.02 -3.53 -0.04
CA TYR A 255 -23.95 -2.09 -0.17
C TYR A 255 -23.13 -1.62 -1.38
N PHE A 256 -21.91 -2.14 -1.53
CA PHE A 256 -20.99 -1.71 -2.59
C PHE A 256 -21.14 -2.45 -3.90
N TYR A 257 -21.91 -3.55 -3.92
CA TYR A 257 -22.11 -4.39 -5.11
C TYR A 257 -23.52 -4.35 -5.66
N ALA A 258 -24.37 -3.47 -5.14
CA ALA A 258 -25.73 -3.30 -5.69
C ALA A 258 -25.63 -2.81 -7.14
N GLU A 259 -26.34 -3.49 -8.04
CA GLU A 259 -26.40 -3.08 -9.46
C GLU A 259 -26.92 -1.65 -9.58
N GLY A 260 -26.23 -0.84 -10.39
CA GLY A 260 -26.59 0.55 -10.65
C GLY A 260 -25.99 1.55 -9.67
N THR A 261 -25.14 1.15 -8.72
CA THR A 261 -24.41 2.09 -7.86
C THR A 261 -23.16 2.63 -8.54
N SER A 262 -22.82 3.89 -8.28
CA SER A 262 -21.58 4.50 -8.79
C SER A 262 -20.35 3.84 -8.19
N SER A 263 -20.40 3.40 -6.94
CA SER A 263 -19.32 2.64 -6.28
C SER A 263 -18.97 1.36 -7.06
N LEU A 264 -19.98 0.59 -7.48
CA LEU A 264 -19.77 -0.61 -8.27
C LEU A 264 -19.14 -0.30 -9.63
N GLU A 265 -19.57 0.78 -10.28
CA GLU A 265 -18.99 1.22 -11.55
C GLU A 265 -17.52 1.62 -11.40
N VAL A 266 -17.20 2.36 -10.34
CA VAL A 266 -15.82 2.73 -10.01
C VAL A 266 -14.98 1.48 -9.75
N MET A 267 -15.45 0.55 -8.94
CA MET A 267 -14.76 -0.71 -8.64
C MET A 267 -14.47 -1.52 -9.92
N LYS A 268 -15.45 -1.66 -10.79
CA LYS A 268 -15.28 -2.35 -12.09
C LYS A 268 -14.23 -1.64 -12.96
N ALA A 269 -14.29 -0.32 -13.04
CA ALA A 269 -13.39 0.47 -13.87
C ALA A 269 -11.92 0.41 -13.44
N ILE A 270 -11.65 0.18 -12.15
CA ILE A 270 -10.30 0.00 -11.61
C ILE A 270 -9.89 -1.48 -11.46
N ASN A 271 -10.67 -2.40 -12.00
CA ASN A 271 -10.48 -3.86 -11.89
C ASN A 271 -10.35 -4.33 -10.43
N TRP A 272 -11.11 -3.74 -9.52
CA TRP A 272 -11.14 -4.18 -8.14
C TRP A 272 -11.93 -5.49 -7.99
N THR A 273 -11.42 -6.38 -7.17
CA THR A 273 -12.10 -7.64 -6.80
C THR A 273 -11.95 -7.88 -5.31
N GLN A 274 -12.78 -8.72 -4.73
CA GLN A 274 -12.68 -9.11 -3.32
C GLN A 274 -11.31 -9.69 -2.92
N SER A 275 -10.57 -10.24 -3.87
CA SER A 275 -9.22 -10.76 -3.67
C SER A 275 -8.11 -9.71 -3.89
N SER A 276 -8.47 -8.47 -4.20
CA SER A 276 -7.49 -7.39 -4.36
C SER A 276 -6.81 -7.11 -3.02
N ALA A 277 -5.47 -7.17 -3.02
CA ALA A 277 -4.68 -6.82 -1.84
C ALA A 277 -4.55 -5.30 -1.75
N GLU A 278 -5.27 -4.70 -0.82
CA GLU A 278 -5.24 -3.25 -0.63
C GLU A 278 -4.26 -2.83 0.47
N THR A 279 -3.64 -1.68 0.27
CA THR A 279 -2.70 -1.07 1.22
C THR A 279 -3.19 0.32 1.62
N PHE A 280 -2.88 0.70 2.85
CA PHE A 280 -3.22 2.00 3.42
C PHE A 280 -1.99 2.65 4.01
N ASN A 281 -1.92 3.98 3.93
CA ASN A 281 -0.93 4.81 4.61
C ASN A 281 -1.65 5.93 5.34
N VAL A 282 -1.84 5.75 6.64
CA VAL A 282 -2.52 6.73 7.51
C VAL A 282 -1.55 7.82 7.91
N VAL A 283 -2.01 9.06 7.85
CA VAL A 283 -1.25 10.28 8.19
C VAL A 283 -2.03 11.08 9.22
N LEU A 284 -1.33 11.57 10.23
CA LEU A 284 -1.83 12.55 11.19
C LEU A 284 -0.92 13.78 11.18
N ASP A 285 -1.43 14.89 10.69
CA ASP A 285 -0.71 16.16 10.66
C ASP A 285 -1.28 17.15 11.70
N ASN A 286 -0.63 18.30 11.85
CA ASN A 286 -1.04 19.37 12.75
C ASN A 286 -1.01 19.00 14.26
N VAL A 287 -0.09 18.13 14.67
CA VAL A 287 0.08 17.77 16.08
C VAL A 287 0.97 18.80 16.78
N ARG A 288 0.36 19.71 17.55
CA ARG A 288 1.04 20.81 18.21
C ARG A 288 1.69 20.35 19.50
N VAL A 289 2.96 20.70 19.68
CA VAL A 289 3.75 20.35 20.88
C VAL A 289 3.68 21.47 21.90
N ASN A 290 3.25 21.15 23.10
CA ASN A 290 3.47 22.02 24.28
C ASN A 290 4.62 21.42 25.11
N ALA A 291 5.82 21.91 24.88
CA ALA A 291 7.01 21.37 25.53
C ALA A 291 7.06 21.67 27.04
N SER A 292 6.39 22.74 27.52
CA SER A 292 6.39 23.11 28.96
C SER A 292 5.51 22.15 29.78
N THR A 293 4.43 21.64 29.22
CA THR A 293 3.50 20.70 29.87
C THR A 293 3.74 19.24 29.48
N GLY A 294 4.51 18.99 28.41
CA GLY A 294 4.68 17.65 27.86
C GLY A 294 3.40 17.10 27.21
N THR A 295 2.55 17.99 26.66
CA THR A 295 1.28 17.61 26.04
C THR A 295 1.31 17.83 24.54
N LEU A 296 0.45 17.07 23.84
CA LEU A 296 0.22 17.18 22.40
C LEU A 296 -1.23 17.55 22.16
N ALA A 297 -1.45 18.61 21.38
CA ALA A 297 -2.76 18.99 20.89
C ALA A 297 -2.88 18.47 19.45
N PHE A 298 -3.78 17.52 19.22
CA PHE A 298 -3.99 16.83 17.94
C PHE A 298 -5.44 16.91 17.47
N LEU A 299 -6.24 17.71 18.13
CA LEU A 299 -7.55 18.12 17.64
C LEU A 299 -7.35 19.10 16.48
N GLY A 300 -8.12 18.94 15.42
CA GLY A 300 -7.99 19.78 14.25
C GLY A 300 -9.30 19.98 13.52
N LYS A 301 -9.24 20.77 12.48
CA LYS A 301 -10.38 20.96 11.57
C LYS A 301 -10.49 19.75 10.65
N ARG A 302 -11.74 19.41 10.33
CA ARG A 302 -12.04 18.37 9.36
C ARG A 302 -11.58 18.82 7.97
N LEU A 303 -10.74 18.01 7.33
CA LEU A 303 -10.54 18.12 5.89
C LEU A 303 -11.82 17.64 5.18
N SER A 304 -12.13 18.20 4.02
CA SER A 304 -13.18 17.62 3.16
C SER A 304 -12.86 16.13 2.96
N GLY A 305 -13.86 15.30 2.71
CA GLY A 305 -13.67 13.87 2.43
C GLY A 305 -12.78 13.57 1.21
N MET A 306 -12.26 14.60 0.54
CA MET A 306 -11.43 14.47 -0.65
C MET A 306 -9.96 14.23 -0.28
N PRO A 307 -9.25 13.31 -0.99
CA PRO A 307 -7.81 13.14 -0.84
C PRO A 307 -7.04 14.44 -1.13
N ALA A 308 -5.88 14.62 -0.50
CA ALA A 308 -5.04 15.79 -0.74
C ALA A 308 -4.65 15.99 -2.22
N THR A 309 -4.57 14.91 -2.97
CA THR A 309 -4.22 14.88 -4.39
C THR A 309 -5.44 15.04 -5.32
N TYR A 310 -6.65 15.07 -4.77
CA TYR A 310 -7.85 15.19 -5.59
C TYR A 310 -8.04 16.65 -6.05
N PRO A 311 -8.28 16.89 -7.35
CA PRO A 311 -8.26 18.23 -7.91
C PRO A 311 -9.41 19.14 -7.43
N LEU A 312 -10.46 18.58 -6.84
CA LEU A 312 -11.60 19.30 -6.30
C LEU A 312 -11.65 19.27 -4.76
N ARG A 313 -10.51 18.95 -4.11
CA ARG A 313 -10.47 18.97 -2.65
C ARG A 313 -10.90 20.34 -2.14
N GLU A 314 -11.93 20.33 -1.30
CA GLU A 314 -12.33 21.50 -0.55
C GLU A 314 -11.29 21.82 0.55
N GLU A 315 -11.26 23.06 0.98
CA GLU A 315 -10.46 23.48 2.12
C GLU A 315 -10.97 22.85 3.43
N GLU A 316 -10.20 23.01 4.51
CA GLU A 316 -10.58 22.54 5.83
C GLU A 316 -11.95 23.11 6.24
N SER A 317 -12.89 22.26 6.63
CA SER A 317 -14.17 22.70 7.16
C SER A 317 -13.99 23.27 8.57
N ASP A 318 -14.90 24.16 8.96
CA ASP A 318 -14.89 24.75 10.32
C ASP A 318 -15.35 23.76 11.40
N SER A 319 -15.94 22.62 11.02
CA SER A 319 -16.33 21.57 11.97
C SER A 319 -15.09 20.94 12.60
N PRO A 320 -14.90 21.07 13.90
CA PRO A 320 -13.78 20.46 14.61
C PRO A 320 -13.96 18.94 14.63
N ILE A 321 -12.86 18.20 14.48
CA ILE A 321 -12.83 16.77 14.68
C ILE A 321 -11.79 16.41 15.73
N VAL A 322 -12.04 15.31 16.44
CA VAL A 322 -11.18 14.88 17.54
C VAL A 322 -9.79 14.52 17.03
N VAL A 323 -9.71 13.80 15.93
CA VAL A 323 -8.42 13.39 15.35
C VAL A 323 -8.49 13.51 13.82
N PRO A 324 -7.78 14.48 13.22
CA PRO A 324 -7.85 14.75 11.78
C PRO A 324 -6.94 13.82 10.98
N PHE A 325 -7.28 12.55 10.89
CA PHE A 325 -6.55 11.63 10.02
C PHE A 325 -6.83 11.89 8.55
N THR A 326 -5.78 11.76 7.75
CA THR A 326 -5.87 11.54 6.30
C THR A 326 -5.25 10.21 5.97
N TYR A 327 -5.55 9.67 4.80
CA TYR A 327 -4.92 8.43 4.36
C TYR A 327 -4.79 8.37 2.84
N GLU A 328 -3.84 7.57 2.40
CA GLU A 328 -3.68 7.13 1.03
C GLU A 328 -4.03 5.66 0.95
N SER A 329 -4.68 5.23 -0.12
CA SER A 329 -4.97 3.81 -0.35
C SER A 329 -4.60 3.40 -1.76
N SER A 330 -4.25 2.15 -1.95
CA SER A 330 -3.99 1.58 -3.28
C SER A 330 -5.24 1.59 -4.16
N VAL A 331 -6.43 1.46 -3.57
CA VAL A 331 -7.72 1.66 -4.27
C VAL A 331 -7.78 3.04 -4.87
N TRP A 332 -7.60 4.05 -4.04
CA TRP A 332 -7.73 5.44 -4.48
C TRP A 332 -6.63 5.85 -5.46
N THR A 333 -5.43 5.31 -5.32
CA THR A 333 -4.36 5.49 -6.30
C THR A 333 -4.78 5.02 -7.69
N ARG A 334 -5.48 3.87 -7.78
CA ARG A 334 -6.02 3.37 -9.07
C ARG A 334 -7.15 4.25 -9.60
N VAL A 335 -8.04 4.74 -8.73
CA VAL A 335 -9.09 5.69 -9.11
C VAL A 335 -8.49 6.94 -9.72
N MET A 336 -7.49 7.54 -9.07
CA MET A 336 -6.82 8.75 -9.56
C MET A 336 -6.07 8.49 -10.88
N ALA A 337 -5.42 7.35 -11.03
CA ALA A 337 -4.77 6.96 -12.29
C ALA A 337 -5.81 6.81 -13.43
N LYS A 338 -6.97 6.25 -13.13
CA LYS A 338 -8.07 6.12 -14.10
C LYS A 338 -8.62 7.49 -14.50
N ILE A 339 -8.85 8.41 -13.55
CA ILE A 339 -9.28 9.79 -13.85
C ILE A 339 -8.23 10.50 -14.73
N ALA A 340 -6.95 10.33 -14.44
CA ALA A 340 -5.88 10.93 -15.24
C ALA A 340 -5.85 10.39 -16.68
N ALA A 341 -6.15 9.11 -16.88
CA ALA A 341 -6.21 8.48 -18.20
C ALA A 341 -7.52 8.80 -18.95
N GLU A 342 -8.63 8.92 -18.23
CA GLU A 342 -9.97 9.16 -18.74
C GLU A 342 -10.67 10.25 -17.91
N PRO A 343 -10.50 11.53 -18.23
CA PRO A 343 -11.02 12.64 -17.40
C PRO A 343 -12.54 12.61 -17.17
N THR A 344 -13.33 12.06 -18.10
CA THR A 344 -14.78 11.89 -17.95
C THR A 344 -15.17 10.90 -16.85
N PHE A 345 -14.26 9.99 -16.47
CA PHE A 345 -14.50 9.05 -15.38
C PHE A 345 -14.65 9.76 -14.01
N LYS A 346 -14.18 10.99 -13.89
CA LYS A 346 -14.38 11.83 -12.71
C LYS A 346 -15.86 12.01 -12.39
N GLU A 347 -16.73 12.20 -13.41
CA GLU A 347 -18.18 12.33 -13.21
C GLU A 347 -18.77 11.08 -12.56
N THR A 348 -18.32 9.89 -12.92
CA THR A 348 -18.74 8.63 -12.27
C THR A 348 -18.34 8.59 -10.81
N VAL A 349 -17.09 9.02 -10.51
CA VAL A 349 -16.57 9.03 -9.13
C VAL A 349 -17.33 10.03 -8.26
N GLU A 350 -17.69 11.20 -8.80
CA GLU A 350 -18.38 12.29 -8.09
C GLU A 350 -19.90 12.11 -8.03
N SER A 351 -20.46 11.18 -8.80
CA SER A 351 -21.89 10.90 -8.80
C SER A 351 -22.29 9.90 -7.71
N GLY A 352 -23.46 10.10 -7.11
CA GLY A 352 -24.04 9.18 -6.15
C GLY A 352 -23.08 8.80 -5.02
N ASP A 353 -22.83 7.50 -4.88
CA ASP A 353 -22.00 6.88 -3.85
C ASP A 353 -20.55 6.58 -4.29
N GLY A 354 -20.13 7.05 -5.48
CA GLY A 354 -18.79 6.78 -6.01
C GLY A 354 -17.66 7.26 -5.10
N MET A 355 -17.86 8.35 -4.36
CA MET A 355 -16.91 8.87 -3.38
C MET A 355 -16.89 8.08 -2.07
N GLU A 356 -17.84 7.22 -1.79
CA GLU A 356 -17.86 6.44 -0.55
C GLU A 356 -16.68 5.48 -0.44
N LEU A 357 -16.15 5.03 -1.56
CA LEU A 357 -14.92 4.24 -1.58
C LEU A 357 -13.73 4.95 -0.90
N TYR A 358 -13.77 6.26 -0.78
CA TYR A 358 -12.83 7.03 0.00
C TYR A 358 -13.40 7.42 1.37
N SER A 359 -14.61 8.00 1.38
CA SER A 359 -15.18 8.62 2.57
C SER A 359 -15.52 7.63 3.68
N ILE A 360 -15.72 6.37 3.36
CA ILE A 360 -16.04 5.31 4.34
C ILE A 360 -14.99 5.19 5.47
N LEU A 361 -13.74 5.54 5.19
CA LEU A 361 -12.67 5.57 6.19
C LEU A 361 -12.28 6.99 6.63
N SER A 362 -12.84 8.02 6.01
CA SER A 362 -12.48 9.41 6.33
C SER A 362 -13.06 9.91 7.65
N ASN A 363 -14.10 9.25 8.15
CA ASN A 363 -14.76 9.58 9.42
C ASN A 363 -14.12 8.88 10.63
N THR A 364 -12.79 8.74 10.62
CA THR A 364 -12.05 8.17 11.75
C THR A 364 -11.84 9.16 12.90
N GLY A 365 -12.21 10.41 12.71
CA GLY A 365 -12.33 11.40 13.75
C GLY A 365 -13.80 11.56 14.17
N ILE A 366 -14.04 12.31 15.22
CA ILE A 366 -15.35 12.58 15.74
C ILE A 366 -15.55 14.06 15.83
N ASP A 367 -16.69 14.50 15.36
CA ASP A 367 -17.21 15.84 15.56
C ASP A 367 -17.28 16.13 17.07
N GLU A 368 -16.71 17.24 17.53
CA GLU A 368 -16.61 17.56 18.95
C GLU A 368 -17.99 17.69 19.60
N ASP A 369 -18.98 18.24 18.90
CA ASP A 369 -20.35 18.37 19.39
C ASP A 369 -20.99 16.99 19.55
N ARG A 370 -20.83 16.11 18.57
CA ARG A 370 -21.33 14.73 18.63
C ARG A 370 -20.62 13.91 19.70
N THR A 371 -19.34 14.18 19.92
CA THR A 371 -18.54 13.55 20.98
C THR A 371 -19.09 13.88 22.35
N ALA A 372 -19.44 15.13 22.62
CA ALA A 372 -20.04 15.56 23.89
C ALA A 372 -21.41 14.95 24.10
N GLU A 373 -22.25 14.86 23.06
CA GLU A 373 -23.58 14.27 23.11
C GLU A 373 -23.52 12.76 23.43
N ILE A 374 -22.74 11.99 22.70
CA ILE A 374 -22.64 10.53 22.89
C ILE A 374 -21.92 10.22 24.20
N GLY A 375 -20.91 10.98 24.59
CA GLY A 375 -20.21 10.81 25.86
C GLY A 375 -21.15 11.00 27.06
N ALA A 376 -22.12 11.92 26.93
CA ALA A 376 -23.10 12.15 27.96
C ALA A 376 -24.16 11.02 28.07
N THR A 377 -24.46 10.34 26.95
CA THR A 377 -25.55 9.33 26.89
C THR A 377 -25.06 7.91 27.09
N GLU A 378 -23.84 7.55 26.66
CA GLU A 378 -23.42 6.15 26.59
C GLU A 378 -22.23 5.76 27.49
N GLY A 379 -21.61 6.73 28.17
CA GLY A 379 -20.56 6.47 29.16
C GLY A 379 -19.23 5.89 28.60
N HIS A 380 -19.06 5.83 27.28
CA HIS A 380 -17.89 5.27 26.61
C HIS A 380 -16.90 6.30 26.10
N TYR A 381 -17.20 7.57 26.26
CA TYR A 381 -16.33 8.66 25.81
C TYR A 381 -15.06 8.74 26.63
N VAL A 382 -13.93 8.76 25.92
CA VAL A 382 -12.62 9.01 26.53
C VAL A 382 -12.11 10.36 26.03
N LYS A 383 -11.77 11.26 26.97
CA LYS A 383 -11.20 12.54 26.59
C LYS A 383 -9.90 12.33 25.80
N PRO A 384 -9.77 12.94 24.62
CA PRO A 384 -8.52 12.85 23.84
C PRO A 384 -7.33 13.38 24.63
N GLU A 385 -6.25 12.61 24.69
CA GLU A 385 -5.03 12.99 25.39
C GLU A 385 -3.81 12.57 24.58
N GLY A 386 -2.88 13.48 24.37
CA GLY A 386 -1.56 13.23 23.78
C GLY A 386 -0.45 13.73 24.71
N LYS A 387 0.57 12.91 24.91
CA LYS A 387 1.74 13.24 25.74
C LYS A 387 3.03 13.02 24.98
N ILE A 388 4.03 13.84 25.31
CA ILE A 388 5.37 13.78 24.77
C ILE A 388 6.40 13.83 25.92
N ASP A 389 7.33 12.90 25.91
CA ASP A 389 8.51 12.93 26.79
C ASP A 389 9.77 13.10 25.93
N LEU A 390 10.23 14.34 25.81
CA LEU A 390 11.41 14.69 25.03
C LEU A 390 12.70 14.07 25.58
N LYS A 391 12.76 13.71 26.87
CA LYS A 391 13.95 13.07 27.45
C LYS A 391 14.03 11.60 27.12
N LYS A 392 12.88 10.93 27.06
CA LYS A 392 12.80 9.50 26.76
C LYS A 392 12.62 9.21 25.27
N GLY A 393 12.21 10.21 24.48
CA GLY A 393 11.88 10.02 23.07
C GLY A 393 10.58 9.22 22.89
N THR A 394 9.59 9.44 23.77
CA THR A 394 8.31 8.71 23.73
C THR A 394 7.13 9.63 23.45
N LEU A 395 6.15 9.08 22.75
CA LEU A 395 4.85 9.69 22.55
C LEU A 395 3.77 8.73 23.05
N SER A 396 2.66 9.25 23.56
CA SER A 396 1.49 8.43 23.88
C SER A 396 0.21 9.17 23.52
N PHE A 397 -0.79 8.41 23.09
CA PHE A 397 -2.09 8.91 22.68
C PHE A 397 -3.20 8.03 23.24
N THR A 398 -4.25 8.67 23.69
CA THR A 398 -5.53 8.04 23.99
C THR A 398 -6.62 8.91 23.39
N PHE A 399 -7.51 8.31 22.58
CA PHE A 399 -8.60 9.08 21.96
C PHE A 399 -9.76 8.15 21.58
N PRO A 400 -10.98 8.69 21.49
CA PRO A 400 -12.10 7.97 20.93
C PRO A 400 -11.89 7.79 19.42
N PHE A 401 -12.28 6.62 18.93
CA PHE A 401 -12.17 6.25 17.53
C PHE A 401 -13.54 5.75 17.04
N HIS A 402 -14.07 6.41 16.04
CA HIS A 402 -15.38 6.09 15.49
C HIS A 402 -15.24 5.51 14.09
N GLY A 403 -15.84 4.37 13.85
CA GLY A 403 -15.99 3.82 12.52
C GLY A 403 -17.21 4.44 11.80
N TYR A 404 -17.22 4.37 10.49
CA TYR A 404 -18.35 4.81 9.67
C TYR A 404 -19.65 4.11 10.13
N ASN A 405 -20.71 4.88 10.37
CA ASN A 405 -21.99 4.39 10.88
C ASN A 405 -21.93 3.55 12.17
N SER A 406 -20.89 3.69 12.97
CA SER A 406 -20.84 3.00 14.26
C SER A 406 -21.72 3.72 15.30
N ASP A 407 -22.51 2.96 16.05
CA ASP A 407 -23.32 3.47 17.16
C ASP A 407 -22.47 3.70 18.43
N TYR A 408 -21.24 3.23 18.45
CA TYR A 408 -20.40 3.21 19.65
C TYR A 408 -19.00 3.74 19.37
N TYR A 409 -18.36 4.29 20.41
CA TYR A 409 -16.95 4.68 20.36
C TYR A 409 -16.06 3.51 20.68
N SER A 410 -15.10 3.31 19.82
CA SER A 410 -13.89 2.56 20.10
C SER A 410 -12.85 3.46 20.76
N VAL A 411 -11.86 2.90 21.41
CA VAL A 411 -10.79 3.67 22.06
C VAL A 411 -9.45 3.22 21.54
N VAL A 412 -8.68 4.16 21.00
CA VAL A 412 -7.27 3.95 20.63
C VAL A 412 -6.38 4.33 21.82
N LYS A 413 -5.46 3.43 22.17
CA LYS A 413 -4.41 3.65 23.16
C LYS A 413 -3.10 3.19 22.58
N VAL A 414 -2.20 4.12 22.29
CA VAL A 414 -0.91 3.82 21.69
C VAL A 414 0.22 4.57 22.38
N THR A 415 1.38 3.93 22.38
CA THR A 415 2.66 4.53 22.76
C THR A 415 3.66 4.32 21.63
N SER A 416 4.58 5.25 21.49
CA SER A 416 5.66 5.06 20.53
C SER A 416 7.00 5.46 21.13
N GLN A 417 8.05 4.80 20.66
CA GLN A 417 9.43 5.03 21.08
C GLN A 417 10.28 5.26 19.83
N GLN A 418 11.06 6.35 19.84
CA GLN A 418 12.03 6.60 18.78
C GLN A 418 13.00 5.42 18.66
N ARG A 419 13.22 4.95 17.43
CA ARG A 419 14.25 3.96 17.11
C ARG A 419 15.61 4.66 17.08
N LYS A 420 16.55 4.13 17.83
CA LYS A 420 17.93 4.62 17.84
C LYS A 420 18.77 3.89 16.80
#